data_98509359e351e6bd81a8357d5ba1bb75
#
_entry.id   98509359e351e6bd81a8357d5ba1bb75
#
_cell.length_a   1.000
_cell.length_b   1.000
_cell.length_c   1.000
_cell.angle_alpha   90.00
_cell.angle_beta   90.00
_cell.angle_gamma   90.00
#
_symmetry.space_group_name_H-M   'P 1'
#
loop_
_entity.id
_entity.type
_entity.pdbx_description
1 polymer ?
#
loop_
_entity_poly.entity_id
_entity_poly.type
_entity_poly.pdbx_seq_one_letter_code
_entity_poly.pdbx_strand_id
1 'polypeptide(L)'
;MVKIMSTTRILGTLLLIGTVAFAATGTQARSIAQPGQSQQQQDSTSDGHSNQGQPWGIVGSWFGTTATGIRQLITFHADGTVLRSVPGEVSTDPARPPHTAAHGVWRYLGNGRFGVTLWDLFYDVNTAQPLRYNRLRLEITLGDDRNSGSARAIVETIDLQGVVVGSRTGSANFVRIPFEPLE
;
A
#
# COMPACT_ATOMS: atom_id res chain seq x y z
N MET A 1 27.50 -16.09 54.22
CA MET A 1 27.22 -14.66 54.32
C MET A 1 28.22 -13.94 53.43
N VAL A 2 27.88 -13.71 52.17
CA VAL A 2 28.74 -13.05 51.15
C VAL A 2 27.98 -11.88 50.56
N LYS A 3 28.51 -10.69 50.78
CA LYS A 3 27.95 -9.40 50.41
C LYS A 3 28.54 -8.99 49.04
N ILE A 4 27.73 -8.98 47.99
CA ILE A 4 28.15 -8.54 46.65
C ILE A 4 27.76 -7.07 46.52
N MET A 5 28.74 -6.18 46.41
CA MET A 5 28.59 -4.75 46.11
C MET A 5 28.43 -4.58 44.59
N SER A 6 27.29 -4.06 44.16
CA SER A 6 27.05 -3.67 42.77
C SER A 6 27.51 -2.21 42.56
N THR A 7 28.46 -2.02 41.65
CA THR A 7 28.94 -0.70 41.25
C THR A 7 28.19 -0.25 39.97
N THR A 8 27.29 0.71 40.12
CA THR A 8 26.58 1.34 39.01
C THR A 8 27.49 2.39 38.36
N ARG A 9 27.88 2.15 37.12
CA ARG A 9 28.56 3.17 36.29
C ARG A 9 27.52 3.88 35.44
N ILE A 10 27.30 5.17 35.71
CA ILE A 10 26.51 6.09 34.90
C ILE A 10 27.42 6.60 33.80
N LEU A 11 27.14 6.21 32.56
CA LEU A 11 27.78 6.76 31.35
C LEU A 11 26.86 7.85 30.78
N GLY A 12 27.27 9.09 30.89
CA GLY A 12 26.55 10.23 30.29
C GLY A 12 26.77 10.26 28.78
N THR A 13 25.69 10.23 28.04
CA THR A 13 25.70 10.40 26.57
C THR A 13 25.46 11.86 26.23
N LEU A 14 26.46 12.48 25.62
CA LEU A 14 26.44 13.85 25.12
C LEU A 14 25.56 13.93 23.85
N LEU A 15 24.48 14.71 23.92
CA LEU A 15 23.57 14.93 22.79
C LEU A 15 24.13 16.09 21.93
N LEU A 16 24.63 15.78 20.74
CA LEU A 16 25.04 16.77 19.73
C LEU A 16 23.83 17.12 18.88
N ILE A 17 23.27 18.32 19.10
CA ILE A 17 22.20 18.87 18.25
C ILE A 17 22.86 19.55 17.05
N GLY A 18 22.80 18.88 15.90
CA GLY A 18 23.21 19.46 14.61
C GLY A 18 22.07 20.27 13.99
N THR A 19 22.22 21.60 13.96
CA THR A 19 21.33 22.52 13.25
C THR A 19 21.66 22.48 11.76
N VAL A 20 20.76 21.96 10.92
CA VAL A 20 20.86 22.03 9.45
C VAL A 20 20.13 23.29 8.98
N ALA A 21 20.89 24.28 8.52
CA ALA A 21 20.36 25.48 7.89
C ALA A 21 20.03 25.17 6.41
N PHE A 22 18.74 25.25 6.02
CA PHE A 22 18.33 25.22 4.64
C PHE A 22 18.45 26.62 4.01
N ALA A 23 19.37 26.78 3.08
CA ALA A 23 19.43 27.97 2.22
C ALA A 23 18.38 27.83 1.10
N ALA A 24 17.36 28.68 1.13
CA ALA A 24 16.39 28.82 0.06
C ALA A 24 17.00 29.61 -1.10
N THR A 25 17.40 28.94 -2.18
CA THR A 25 17.72 29.58 -3.45
C THR A 25 16.44 29.78 -4.24
N GLY A 26 16.01 31.04 -4.35
CA GLY A 26 14.88 31.45 -5.17
C GLY A 26 15.19 31.26 -6.66
N THR A 27 14.40 30.39 -7.31
CA THR A 27 14.41 30.27 -8.78
C THR A 27 13.26 31.09 -9.34
N GLN A 28 13.58 32.13 -10.09
CA GLN A 28 12.62 32.98 -10.81
C GLN A 28 11.91 32.12 -11.87
N ALA A 29 10.59 32.09 -11.82
CA ALA A 29 9.74 31.51 -12.84
C ALA A 29 9.79 32.37 -14.10
N ARG A 30 10.39 31.86 -15.18
CA ARG A 30 10.23 32.41 -16.53
C ARG A 30 8.85 32.03 -17.07
N SER A 31 8.01 33.05 -17.28
CA SER A 31 6.76 32.93 -18.01
C SER A 31 7.05 32.54 -19.47
N ILE A 32 6.67 31.33 -19.87
CA ILE A 32 6.70 30.91 -21.28
C ILE A 32 5.33 31.19 -21.86
N ALA A 33 5.28 32.06 -22.85
CA ALA A 33 4.08 32.38 -23.63
C ALA A 33 3.56 31.11 -24.34
N GLN A 34 2.27 30.85 -24.17
CA GLN A 34 1.55 29.74 -24.79
C GLN A 34 1.21 30.08 -26.25
N PRO A 35 1.60 29.27 -27.24
CA PRO A 35 1.09 29.41 -28.61
C PRO A 35 -0.27 28.74 -28.72
N GLY A 36 -1.17 29.45 -29.42
CA GLY A 36 -2.54 29.15 -29.78
C GLY A 36 -3.04 27.70 -29.77
N GLN A 37 -4.10 27.51 -29.00
CA GLN A 37 -4.94 26.29 -29.08
C GLN A 37 -5.81 26.38 -30.35
N SER A 38 -5.48 25.57 -31.35
CA SER A 38 -6.42 25.23 -32.43
C SER A 38 -7.43 24.24 -31.84
N GLN A 39 -8.69 24.64 -31.69
CA GLN A 39 -9.81 23.76 -31.40
C GLN A 39 -9.99 22.82 -32.58
N GLN A 40 -9.48 21.61 -32.48
CA GLN A 40 -9.92 20.47 -33.30
C GLN A 40 -11.22 19.93 -32.70
N GLN A 41 -12.31 20.26 -33.38
CA GLN A 41 -13.63 19.68 -33.19
C GLN A 41 -13.53 18.19 -33.60
N GLN A 42 -13.44 17.32 -32.62
CA GLN A 42 -13.35 15.87 -32.82
C GLN A 42 -14.78 15.33 -32.94
N ASP A 43 -15.15 15.01 -34.16
CA ASP A 43 -16.35 14.26 -34.53
C ASP A 43 -16.40 12.95 -33.76
N SER A 44 -17.36 12.84 -32.86
CA SER A 44 -17.60 11.62 -32.07
C SER A 44 -18.42 10.62 -32.89
N THR A 45 -17.79 9.90 -33.78
CA THR A 45 -18.33 8.60 -34.23
C THR A 45 -18.20 7.61 -33.10
N SER A 46 -19.34 7.29 -32.48
CA SER A 46 -19.47 6.27 -31.44
C SER A 46 -19.35 4.87 -32.05
N ASP A 47 -18.14 4.45 -32.37
CA ASP A 47 -17.84 3.05 -32.59
C ASP A 47 -17.76 2.37 -31.23
N GLY A 48 -18.61 1.34 -31.04
CA GLY A 48 -18.69 0.55 -29.81
C GLY A 48 -17.39 -0.18 -29.48
N HIS A 49 -16.39 0.58 -29.09
CA HIS A 49 -15.16 0.05 -28.51
C HIS A 49 -15.50 -0.41 -27.09
N SER A 50 -15.57 -1.71 -26.93
CA SER A 50 -15.61 -2.36 -25.64
C SER A 50 -14.52 -1.73 -24.74
N ASN A 51 -14.95 -1.02 -23.71
CA ASN A 51 -14.12 -0.34 -22.71
C ASN A 51 -13.26 -1.33 -21.86
N GLN A 52 -12.88 -2.47 -22.45
CA GLN A 52 -12.00 -3.48 -21.89
C GLN A 52 -10.58 -2.92 -21.85
N GLY A 53 -10.21 -2.25 -20.79
CA GLY A 53 -8.82 -1.85 -20.61
C GLY A 53 -8.57 -0.44 -20.15
N GLN A 54 -9.59 0.25 -19.62
CA GLN A 54 -9.33 1.55 -19.01
C GLN A 54 -8.56 1.37 -17.69
N PRO A 55 -7.44 2.08 -17.49
CA PRO A 55 -6.61 1.98 -16.29
C PRO A 55 -7.39 2.29 -15.00
N TRP A 56 -8.47 3.04 -15.08
CA TRP A 56 -9.30 3.45 -13.94
C TRP A 56 -10.32 2.38 -13.49
N GLY A 57 -10.45 1.27 -14.18
CA GLY A 57 -11.43 0.23 -13.84
C GLY A 57 -11.27 -0.35 -12.44
N ILE A 58 -10.08 -0.30 -11.84
CA ILE A 58 -9.83 -0.80 -10.49
C ILE A 58 -10.08 0.26 -9.39
N VAL A 59 -10.11 1.55 -9.73
CA VAL A 59 -10.26 2.65 -8.75
C VAL A 59 -11.55 2.50 -7.96
N GLY A 60 -11.46 2.66 -6.64
CA GLY A 60 -12.54 2.52 -5.68
C GLY A 60 -12.23 1.50 -4.58
N SER A 61 -13.22 1.19 -3.77
CA SER A 61 -13.09 0.29 -2.62
C SER A 61 -13.65 -1.10 -2.94
N TRP A 62 -12.97 -2.11 -2.41
CA TRP A 62 -13.23 -3.50 -2.70
C TRP A 62 -13.23 -4.32 -1.41
N PHE A 63 -14.13 -5.28 -1.37
CA PHE A 63 -14.15 -6.31 -0.35
C PHE A 63 -13.49 -7.57 -0.89
N GLY A 64 -12.44 -8.04 -0.25
CA GLY A 64 -11.68 -9.21 -0.68
C GLY A 64 -11.81 -10.38 0.30
N THR A 65 -11.72 -11.60 -0.23
CA THR A 65 -11.61 -12.82 0.58
C THR A 65 -10.48 -13.68 0.02
N THR A 66 -9.51 -14.01 0.87
CA THR A 66 -8.40 -14.91 0.49
C THR A 66 -8.88 -16.35 0.39
N ALA A 67 -8.10 -17.22 -0.26
CA ALA A 67 -8.39 -18.67 -0.32
C ALA A 67 -8.48 -19.33 1.07
N THR A 68 -7.85 -18.74 2.08
CA THR A 68 -7.92 -19.19 3.49
C THR A 68 -9.07 -18.55 4.29
N GLY A 69 -9.97 -17.81 3.63
CA GLY A 69 -11.14 -17.19 4.24
C GLY A 69 -10.88 -15.86 4.95
N ILE A 70 -9.66 -15.31 4.91
CA ILE A 70 -9.35 -14.01 5.50
C ILE A 70 -10.04 -12.92 4.68
N ARG A 71 -10.85 -12.11 5.36
CA ARG A 71 -11.52 -10.95 4.77
C ARG A 71 -10.63 -9.73 4.80
N GLN A 72 -10.76 -8.85 3.80
CA GLN A 72 -9.94 -7.64 3.68
C GLN A 72 -10.72 -6.53 2.97
N LEU A 73 -10.38 -5.30 3.30
CA LEU A 73 -10.78 -4.11 2.56
C LEU A 73 -9.57 -3.60 1.79
N ILE A 74 -9.77 -3.19 0.55
CA ILE A 74 -8.71 -2.60 -0.26
C ILE A 74 -9.29 -1.42 -1.05
N THR A 75 -8.60 -0.28 -1.02
CA THR A 75 -9.00 0.93 -1.74
C THR A 75 -7.91 1.34 -2.70
N PHE A 76 -8.25 1.45 -3.97
CA PHE A 76 -7.37 1.92 -5.04
C PHE A 76 -7.70 3.37 -5.35
N HIS A 77 -6.73 4.26 -5.24
CA HIS A 77 -6.86 5.67 -5.55
C HIS A 77 -6.43 5.95 -6.99
N ALA A 78 -7.00 7.01 -7.58
CA ALA A 78 -6.72 7.39 -8.96
C ALA A 78 -5.27 7.85 -9.20
N ASP A 79 -4.57 8.24 -8.16
CA ASP A 79 -3.16 8.66 -8.19
C ASP A 79 -2.15 7.49 -8.24
N GLY A 80 -2.65 6.23 -8.27
CA GLY A 80 -1.81 5.05 -8.26
C GLY A 80 -1.45 4.53 -6.87
N THR A 81 -1.97 5.15 -5.80
CA THR A 81 -1.78 4.64 -4.43
C THR A 81 -2.86 3.61 -4.07
N VAL A 82 -2.55 2.76 -3.10
CA VAL A 82 -3.47 1.73 -2.61
C VAL A 82 -3.31 1.53 -1.11
N LEU A 83 -4.44 1.34 -0.42
CA LEU A 83 -4.51 1.03 1.00
C LEU A 83 -5.25 -0.30 1.18
N ARG A 84 -4.77 -1.13 2.12
CA ARG A 84 -5.39 -2.42 2.45
C ARG A 84 -5.44 -2.61 3.96
N SER A 85 -6.61 -3.02 4.46
CA SER A 85 -6.84 -3.41 5.84
C SER A 85 -7.27 -4.87 5.93
N VAL A 86 -6.78 -5.56 6.96
CA VAL A 86 -7.12 -6.96 7.27
C VAL A 86 -7.33 -7.14 8.78
N PRO A 87 -8.08 -8.16 9.23
CA PRO A 87 -8.13 -8.51 10.64
C PRO A 87 -6.72 -8.83 11.18
N GLY A 88 -6.42 -8.35 12.38
CA GLY A 88 -5.11 -8.55 13.04
C GLY A 88 -4.26 -7.29 13.10
N GLU A 89 -4.71 -6.16 12.52
CA GLU A 89 -4.05 -4.86 12.72
C GLU A 89 -3.97 -4.50 14.20
N VAL A 90 -4.95 -4.97 15.01
CA VAL A 90 -4.92 -4.86 16.47
C VAL A 90 -4.96 -6.28 17.05
N SER A 91 -3.82 -6.82 17.41
CA SER A 91 -3.69 -8.14 18.03
C SER A 91 -2.92 -8.04 19.35
N THR A 92 -3.42 -8.71 20.38
CA THR A 92 -2.72 -8.88 21.66
C THR A 92 -2.06 -10.26 21.78
N ASP A 93 -2.20 -11.11 20.76
CA ASP A 93 -1.58 -12.44 20.70
C ASP A 93 -0.09 -12.31 20.30
N PRO A 94 0.86 -12.64 21.17
CA PRO A 94 2.29 -12.57 20.83
C PRO A 94 2.69 -13.53 19.68
N ALA A 95 1.93 -14.59 19.43
CA ALA A 95 2.14 -15.49 18.28
C ALA A 95 1.67 -14.84 16.96
N ARG A 96 0.85 -13.80 17.05
CA ARG A 96 0.34 -13.03 15.92
C ARG A 96 0.49 -11.54 16.22
N PRO A 97 1.72 -11.00 16.13
CA PRO A 97 1.94 -9.60 16.45
C PRO A 97 1.07 -8.70 15.58
N PRO A 98 0.60 -7.57 16.13
CA PRO A 98 -0.17 -6.59 15.39
C PRO A 98 0.66 -6.01 14.23
N HIS A 99 -0.04 -5.49 13.24
CA HIS A 99 0.58 -4.85 12.09
C HIS A 99 -0.21 -3.61 11.67
N THR A 100 0.43 -2.72 10.94
CA THR A 100 -0.23 -1.56 10.36
C THR A 100 -1.16 -1.97 9.22
N ALA A 101 -2.08 -1.09 8.82
CA ALA A 101 -2.65 -1.16 7.49
C ALA A 101 -1.52 -1.21 6.44
N ALA A 102 -1.75 -1.92 5.34
CA ALA A 102 -0.77 -2.00 4.28
C ALA A 102 -0.94 -0.84 3.29
N HIS A 103 0.15 -0.17 2.98
CA HIS A 103 0.22 0.94 2.05
C HIS A 103 1.03 0.55 0.82
N GLY A 104 0.67 1.09 -0.35
CA GLY A 104 1.41 0.76 -1.55
C GLY A 104 0.99 1.50 -2.80
N VAL A 105 1.39 0.91 -3.92
CA VAL A 105 1.15 1.46 -5.25
C VAL A 105 0.58 0.39 -6.18
N TRP A 106 -0.14 0.83 -7.19
CA TRP A 106 -0.66 -0.03 -8.23
C TRP A 106 -0.41 0.57 -9.62
N ARG A 107 -0.41 -0.29 -10.63
CA ARG A 107 -0.33 0.11 -12.05
C ARG A 107 -1.13 -0.83 -12.93
N TYR A 108 -1.62 -0.31 -14.03
CA TYR A 108 -2.26 -1.11 -15.09
C TYR A 108 -1.22 -1.88 -15.90
N LEU A 109 -1.47 -3.17 -16.14
CA LEU A 109 -0.59 -4.08 -16.88
C LEU A 109 -1.12 -4.44 -18.28
N GLY A 110 -2.28 -3.90 -18.65
CA GLY A 110 -2.97 -4.29 -19.87
C GLY A 110 -3.97 -5.44 -19.67
N ASN A 111 -4.94 -5.56 -20.57
CA ASN A 111 -5.91 -6.68 -20.61
C ASN A 111 -6.67 -6.89 -19.29
N GLY A 112 -7.13 -5.81 -18.65
CA GLY A 112 -7.85 -5.87 -17.38
C GLY A 112 -7.02 -6.32 -16.18
N ARG A 113 -5.68 -6.38 -16.30
CA ARG A 113 -4.77 -6.78 -15.24
C ARG A 113 -4.10 -5.57 -14.59
N PHE A 114 -3.84 -5.70 -13.28
CA PHE A 114 -3.21 -4.67 -12.45
C PHE A 114 -2.15 -5.30 -11.56
N GLY A 115 -0.98 -4.69 -11.53
CA GLY A 115 0.10 -5.03 -10.60
C GLY A 115 0.01 -4.15 -9.37
N VAL A 116 0.15 -4.75 -8.20
CA VAL A 116 0.06 -4.06 -6.90
C VAL A 116 1.25 -4.45 -6.04
N THR A 117 1.83 -3.49 -5.35
CA THR A 117 2.83 -3.73 -4.30
C THR A 117 2.39 -3.00 -3.04
N LEU A 118 2.27 -3.74 -1.94
CA LEU A 118 1.86 -3.24 -0.63
C LEU A 118 2.90 -3.62 0.42
N TRP A 119 3.03 -2.77 1.44
CA TRP A 119 3.88 -3.02 2.60
C TRP A 119 3.09 -2.80 3.87
N ASP A 120 3.23 -3.70 4.84
CA ASP A 120 2.80 -3.54 6.21
C ASP A 120 3.97 -3.75 7.17
N LEU A 121 3.87 -3.17 8.35
CA LEU A 121 4.86 -3.24 9.42
C LEU A 121 4.28 -4.01 10.60
N PHE A 122 4.95 -5.07 11.02
CA PHE A 122 4.67 -5.77 12.27
C PHE A 122 5.46 -5.14 13.40
N TYR A 123 4.82 -4.99 14.55
CA TYR A 123 5.42 -4.37 15.73
C TYR A 123 5.09 -5.13 17.01
N ASP A 124 5.92 -4.94 18.01
CA ASP A 124 5.68 -5.43 19.37
C ASP A 124 4.63 -4.55 20.05
N VAL A 125 3.55 -5.18 20.54
CA VAL A 125 2.41 -4.46 21.13
C VAL A 125 2.76 -3.71 22.43
N ASN A 126 3.78 -4.17 23.15
CA ASN A 126 4.17 -3.58 24.44
C ASN A 126 5.16 -2.44 24.29
N THR A 127 6.04 -2.54 23.29
CA THR A 127 7.15 -1.59 23.11
C THR A 127 6.97 -0.70 21.90
N ALA A 128 5.99 -0.99 21.01
CA ALA A 128 5.79 -0.37 19.71
C ALA A 128 7.04 -0.44 18.80
N GLN A 129 7.99 -1.30 19.11
CA GLN A 129 9.18 -1.47 18.28
C GLN A 129 8.86 -2.30 17.04
N PRO A 130 9.41 -1.94 15.88
CA PRO A 130 9.24 -2.73 14.65
C PRO A 130 9.87 -4.11 14.81
N LEU A 131 9.20 -5.13 14.30
CA LEU A 131 9.65 -6.52 14.31
C LEU A 131 10.10 -6.99 12.93
N ARG A 132 9.32 -6.69 11.91
CA ARG A 132 9.54 -7.09 10.52
C ARG A 132 8.57 -6.37 9.61
N TYR A 133 8.80 -6.47 8.30
CA TYR A 133 7.88 -6.03 7.26
C TYR A 133 7.30 -7.23 6.52
N ASN A 134 6.09 -7.05 5.95
CA ASN A 134 5.66 -7.85 4.82
C ASN A 134 5.61 -7.00 3.57
N ARG A 135 6.02 -7.59 2.46
CA ARG A 135 5.79 -7.08 1.12
C ARG A 135 4.80 -8.00 0.41
N LEU A 136 3.63 -7.46 0.04
CA LEU A 136 2.66 -8.14 -0.81
C LEU A 136 2.84 -7.67 -2.25
N ARG A 137 2.98 -8.61 -3.17
CA ARG A 137 2.88 -8.36 -4.60
C ARG A 137 1.67 -9.10 -5.13
N LEU A 138 0.75 -8.37 -5.76
CA LEU A 138 -0.49 -8.91 -6.31
C LEU A 138 -0.52 -8.68 -7.82
N GLU A 139 -1.04 -9.66 -8.54
CA GLU A 139 -1.56 -9.47 -9.88
C GLU A 139 -3.07 -9.70 -9.82
N ILE A 140 -3.83 -8.64 -10.07
CA ILE A 140 -5.29 -8.63 -10.03
C ILE A 140 -5.80 -8.66 -11.46
N THR A 141 -6.78 -9.51 -11.74
CA THR A 141 -7.54 -9.54 -12.99
C THR A 141 -8.99 -9.19 -12.66
N LEU A 142 -9.52 -8.14 -13.29
CA LEU A 142 -10.93 -7.78 -13.15
C LEU A 142 -11.78 -8.68 -14.02
N GLY A 143 -12.98 -9.02 -13.54
CA GLY A 143 -14.04 -9.64 -14.33
C GLY A 143 -14.62 -8.66 -15.35
N ASP A 144 -15.37 -9.20 -16.32
CA ASP A 144 -16.00 -8.42 -17.38
C ASP A 144 -17.01 -7.39 -16.85
N ASP A 145 -17.63 -7.69 -15.70
CA ASP A 145 -18.56 -6.82 -14.97
C ASP A 145 -17.86 -5.64 -14.27
N ARG A 146 -16.53 -5.66 -14.16
CA ARG A 146 -15.70 -4.69 -13.44
C ARG A 146 -16.05 -4.49 -11.97
N ASN A 147 -16.96 -5.30 -11.44
CA ASN A 147 -17.39 -5.30 -10.05
C ASN A 147 -16.89 -6.53 -9.31
N SER A 148 -16.27 -7.46 -10.02
CA SER A 148 -15.57 -8.61 -9.45
C SER A 148 -14.13 -8.67 -9.94
N GLY A 149 -13.30 -9.46 -9.27
CA GLY A 149 -11.93 -9.70 -9.65
C GLY A 149 -11.30 -10.84 -8.87
N SER A 150 -10.20 -11.33 -9.40
CA SER A 150 -9.36 -12.33 -8.73
C SER A 150 -7.92 -11.85 -8.67
N ALA A 151 -7.17 -12.32 -7.68
CA ALA A 151 -5.76 -12.03 -7.56
C ALA A 151 -4.93 -13.27 -7.26
N ARG A 152 -3.72 -13.27 -7.78
CA ARG A 152 -2.60 -14.08 -7.29
C ARG A 152 -1.68 -13.19 -6.47
N ALA A 153 -1.11 -13.74 -5.41
CA ALA A 153 -0.30 -13.01 -4.46
C ALA A 153 1.00 -13.74 -4.15
N ILE A 154 2.06 -12.96 -3.95
CA ILE A 154 3.27 -13.39 -3.26
C ILE A 154 3.40 -12.49 -2.03
N VAL A 155 3.53 -13.11 -0.86
CA VAL A 155 3.75 -12.42 0.42
C VAL A 155 5.14 -12.79 0.90
N GLU A 156 5.99 -11.80 1.03
CA GLU A 156 7.36 -11.95 1.52
C GLU A 156 7.47 -11.33 2.90
N THR A 157 8.07 -12.07 3.84
CA THR A 157 8.46 -11.55 5.15
C THR A 157 9.88 -11.06 5.06
N ILE A 158 10.12 -9.83 5.50
CA ILE A 158 11.39 -9.12 5.38
C ILE A 158 11.82 -8.68 6.78
N ASP A 159 13.04 -9.00 7.18
CA ASP A 159 13.59 -8.54 8.45
C ASP A 159 13.90 -7.03 8.43
N LEU A 160 14.33 -6.50 9.59
CA LEU A 160 14.66 -5.07 9.72
C LEU A 160 15.93 -4.67 8.96
N GLN A 161 16.72 -5.63 8.49
CA GLN A 161 17.91 -5.43 7.65
C GLN A 161 17.58 -5.44 6.16
N GLY A 162 16.29 -5.69 5.80
CA GLY A 162 15.83 -5.73 4.41
C GLY A 162 16.00 -7.09 3.73
N VAL A 163 16.35 -8.14 4.48
CA VAL A 163 16.53 -9.50 3.94
C VAL A 163 15.19 -10.23 3.92
N VAL A 164 14.87 -10.89 2.81
CA VAL A 164 13.71 -11.77 2.70
C VAL A 164 13.97 -13.04 3.49
N VAL A 165 13.26 -13.23 4.60
CA VAL A 165 13.39 -14.39 5.50
C VAL A 165 12.28 -15.42 5.31
N GLY A 166 11.27 -15.12 4.51
CA GLY A 166 10.19 -16.05 4.18
C GLY A 166 9.38 -15.58 2.99
N SER A 167 8.76 -16.53 2.29
CA SER A 167 7.85 -16.24 1.18
C SER A 167 6.74 -17.27 1.09
N ARG A 168 5.55 -16.83 0.71
CA ARG A 168 4.39 -17.69 0.46
C ARG A 168 3.57 -17.14 -0.70
N THR A 169 2.87 -18.01 -1.39
CA THR A 169 1.89 -17.65 -2.42
C THR A 169 0.48 -17.75 -1.87
N GLY A 170 -0.45 -17.06 -2.52
CA GLY A 170 -1.87 -17.09 -2.18
C GLY A 170 -2.73 -16.56 -3.30
N SER A 171 -4.03 -16.61 -3.08
CA SER A 171 -5.02 -16.02 -3.99
C SER A 171 -6.14 -15.36 -3.19
N ALA A 172 -6.88 -14.46 -3.85
CA ALA A 172 -8.06 -13.81 -3.29
C ALA A 172 -9.06 -13.51 -4.40
N ASN A 173 -10.34 -13.43 -4.02
CA ASN A 173 -11.40 -12.88 -4.86
C ASN A 173 -11.84 -11.54 -4.28
N PHE A 174 -12.27 -10.64 -5.14
CA PHE A 174 -12.67 -9.29 -4.81
C PHE A 174 -14.04 -8.98 -5.38
N VAL A 175 -14.82 -8.21 -4.62
CA VAL A 175 -16.09 -7.63 -5.05
C VAL A 175 -16.04 -6.14 -4.74
N ARG A 176 -16.46 -5.31 -5.68
CA ARG A 176 -16.53 -3.86 -5.51
C ARG A 176 -17.59 -3.52 -4.45
N ILE A 177 -17.27 -2.60 -3.56
CA ILE A 177 -18.22 -2.07 -2.60
C ILE A 177 -19.13 -1.09 -3.33
N PRO A 178 -20.46 -1.34 -3.41
CA PRO A 178 -21.40 -0.43 -4.04
C PRO A 178 -21.60 0.83 -3.18
N PHE A 179 -22.03 1.92 -3.82
CA PHE A 179 -22.59 3.05 -3.11
C PHE A 179 -24.03 2.70 -2.68
N GLU A 180 -24.34 2.84 -1.40
CA GLU A 180 -25.67 2.63 -0.84
C GLU A 180 -26.21 3.99 -0.37
N PRO A 181 -27.24 4.58 -1.03
CA PRO A 181 -27.86 5.82 -0.59
C PRO A 181 -28.57 5.59 0.75
N LEU A 182 -28.64 6.63 1.57
CA LEU A 182 -29.51 6.66 2.76
C LEU A 182 -30.96 6.76 2.28
N GLU A 183 -31.81 5.85 2.75
CA GLU A 183 -33.26 5.89 2.53
C GLU A 183 -33.93 6.94 3.44
#